data_4c2dd2361392d3613d57d2b6adf59830
#
_entry.id   4c2dd2361392d3613d57d2b6adf59830
#
_cell.length_a   1.000
_cell.length_b   1.000
_cell.length_c   1.000
_cell.angle_alpha   90.00
_cell.angle_beta   90.00
_cell.angle_gamma   90.00
#
_symmetry.space_group_name_H-M   'P 1'
#
loop_
_entity.id
_entity.type
_entity.pdbx_description
1 polymer ?
#
loop_
_entity_poly.entity_id
_entity_poly.type
_entity_poly.pdbx_seq_one_letter_code
_entity_poly.pdbx_strand_id
1 'polypeptide(L)'
;NTTQSSAPNQSNRTDEAPETDTAARPIRPRWALYVGWFAGVFGALTVFSGGTVLFVGGPASARAGAYVPFVVGFNFLAGFAYIAAAVGLVRWRPWVRPLSAAIAGLTILVFAAFGIHILEGGAIEPRTVAAMTLRSALWVGIAFALYFKRYR
;
A
#
# COMPACT_ATOMS: atom_id res chain seq x y z
N ASN A 1 41.23 -62.89 -37.48
CA ASN A 1 40.69 -61.50 -37.66
C ASN A 1 39.34 -61.41 -37.03
N THR A 2 39.34 -60.94 -35.78
CA THR A 2 38.16 -60.74 -34.96
C THR A 2 37.86 -59.23 -34.92
N THR A 3 36.87 -58.80 -35.66
CA THR A 3 36.36 -57.43 -35.64
C THR A 3 35.46 -57.31 -34.46
N GLN A 4 35.92 -56.67 -33.41
CA GLN A 4 35.05 -56.21 -32.29
C GLN A 4 34.28 -54.98 -32.72
N SER A 5 32.98 -55.18 -32.93
CA SER A 5 32.04 -54.10 -33.11
C SER A 5 31.73 -53.47 -31.76
N SER A 6 32.28 -52.29 -31.49
CA SER A 6 31.98 -51.49 -30.31
C SER A 6 30.62 -50.86 -30.47
N ALA A 7 29.61 -51.38 -29.76
CA ALA A 7 28.33 -50.72 -29.61
C ALA A 7 28.48 -49.43 -28.77
N PRO A 8 27.87 -48.29 -29.17
CA PRO A 8 27.92 -47.09 -28.37
C PRO A 8 27.12 -47.26 -27.09
N ASN A 9 27.78 -46.95 -25.98
CA ASN A 9 27.22 -46.94 -24.66
C ASN A 9 26.07 -45.90 -24.53
N GLN A 10 24.85 -46.37 -24.52
CA GLN A 10 23.64 -45.53 -24.34
C GLN A 10 23.24 -45.33 -22.87
N SER A 11 24.16 -45.50 -21.92
CA SER A 11 23.84 -45.44 -20.48
C SER A 11 24.01 -44.05 -19.86
N ASN A 12 23.94 -42.97 -20.64
CA ASN A 12 23.97 -41.62 -20.06
C ASN A 12 22.76 -40.78 -20.51
N ARG A 13 21.55 -41.39 -20.52
CA ARG A 13 20.34 -40.63 -20.31
C ARG A 13 20.19 -40.48 -18.80
N THR A 14 20.91 -39.52 -18.25
CA THR A 14 20.49 -38.91 -16.99
C THR A 14 19.06 -38.48 -17.17
N ASP A 15 18.18 -39.12 -16.45
CA ASP A 15 16.82 -38.66 -16.20
C ASP A 15 16.94 -37.28 -15.57
N GLU A 16 17.04 -36.25 -16.43
CA GLU A 16 16.72 -34.89 -16.01
C GLU A 16 15.24 -34.90 -15.70
N ALA A 17 14.95 -35.27 -14.45
CA ALA A 17 13.67 -34.97 -13.83
C ALA A 17 13.44 -33.48 -14.08
N PRO A 18 12.24 -33.07 -14.56
CA PRO A 18 11.95 -31.66 -14.70
C PRO A 18 12.16 -31.04 -13.33
N GLU A 19 13.18 -30.17 -13.21
CA GLU A 19 13.28 -29.25 -12.10
C GLU A 19 11.97 -28.48 -12.07
N THR A 20 11.03 -29.00 -11.31
CA THR A 20 9.88 -28.22 -10.90
C THR A 20 10.46 -27.07 -10.10
N ASP A 21 10.72 -25.97 -10.79
CA ASP A 21 10.98 -24.67 -10.22
C ASP A 21 9.75 -24.31 -9.35
N THR A 22 9.72 -24.94 -8.20
CA THR A 22 8.80 -24.60 -7.12
C THR A 22 9.36 -23.31 -6.54
N ALA A 23 9.25 -22.22 -7.34
CA ALA A 23 9.53 -20.88 -6.88
C ALA A 23 8.80 -20.70 -5.57
N ALA A 24 9.53 -20.84 -4.46
CA ALA A 24 9.01 -20.78 -3.12
C ALA A 24 8.24 -19.47 -2.99
N ARG A 25 6.91 -19.55 -2.94
CA ARG A 25 6.05 -18.37 -2.79
C ARG A 25 6.49 -17.68 -1.52
N PRO A 26 6.86 -16.39 -1.58
CA PRO A 26 7.35 -15.67 -0.41
C PRO A 26 6.31 -15.78 0.71
N ILE A 27 6.73 -16.34 1.85
CA ILE A 27 5.86 -16.54 3.02
C ILE A 27 5.36 -15.18 3.48
N ARG A 28 4.06 -14.99 3.43
CA ARG A 28 3.42 -13.75 3.87
C ARG A 28 3.52 -13.64 5.40
N PRO A 29 4.14 -12.58 5.93
CA PRO A 29 4.20 -12.38 7.38
C PRO A 29 2.81 -12.04 7.93
N ARG A 30 2.46 -12.59 9.10
CA ARG A 30 1.15 -12.38 9.75
C ARG A 30 0.81 -10.91 9.98
N TRP A 31 1.81 -10.09 10.29
CA TRP A 31 1.61 -8.66 10.49
C TRP A 31 1.04 -7.95 9.24
N ALA A 32 1.43 -8.38 8.03
CA ALA A 32 0.93 -7.81 6.77
C ALA A 32 -0.58 -8.03 6.60
N LEU A 33 -1.12 -9.11 7.16
CA LEU A 33 -2.55 -9.38 7.16
C LEU A 33 -3.30 -8.37 8.04
N TYR A 34 -2.84 -8.19 9.29
CA TYR A 34 -3.48 -7.25 10.22
C TYR A 34 -3.39 -5.81 9.73
N VAL A 35 -2.21 -5.40 9.28
CA VAL A 35 -2.00 -4.05 8.71
C VAL A 35 -2.81 -3.86 7.44
N GLY A 36 -2.91 -4.88 6.58
CA GLY A 36 -3.73 -4.83 5.37
C GLY A 36 -5.22 -4.65 5.69
N TRP A 37 -5.77 -5.41 6.64
CA TRP A 37 -7.15 -5.24 7.10
C TRP A 37 -7.39 -3.86 7.69
N PHE A 38 -6.49 -3.40 8.57
CA PHE A 38 -6.58 -2.06 9.14
C PHE A 38 -6.55 -0.96 8.07
N ALA A 39 -5.63 -1.05 7.12
CA ALA A 39 -5.53 -0.11 6.00
C ALA A 39 -6.79 -0.14 5.11
N GLY A 40 -7.38 -1.32 4.89
CA GLY A 40 -8.61 -1.50 4.12
C GLY A 40 -9.81 -0.82 4.78
N VAL A 41 -10.03 -1.07 6.06
CA VAL A 41 -11.10 -0.43 6.84
C VAL A 41 -10.89 1.09 6.90
N PHE A 42 -9.66 1.53 7.18
CA PHE A 42 -9.31 2.94 7.20
C PHE A 42 -9.54 3.61 5.83
N GLY A 43 -9.18 2.95 4.74
CA GLY A 43 -9.44 3.40 3.37
C GLY A 43 -10.94 3.53 3.07
N ALA A 44 -11.73 2.52 3.42
CA ALA A 44 -13.18 2.54 3.23
C ALA A 44 -13.86 3.68 4.02
N LEU A 45 -13.48 3.87 5.28
CA LEU A 45 -13.96 4.98 6.10
C LEU A 45 -13.55 6.34 5.52
N THR A 46 -12.35 6.45 4.96
CA THR A 46 -11.84 7.67 4.32
C THR A 46 -12.63 8.01 3.06
N VAL A 47 -12.93 7.02 2.21
CA VAL A 47 -13.77 7.20 1.02
C VAL A 47 -15.20 7.59 1.42
N PHE A 48 -15.78 6.90 2.39
CA PHE A 48 -17.13 7.19 2.86
C PHE A 48 -17.22 8.61 3.44
N SER A 49 -16.33 8.96 4.37
CA SER A 49 -16.31 10.28 5.02
C SER A 49 -16.02 11.41 4.02
N GLY A 50 -15.00 11.24 3.16
CA GLY A 50 -14.69 12.24 2.13
C GLY A 50 -15.80 12.40 1.10
N GLY A 51 -16.40 11.29 0.68
CA GLY A 51 -17.51 11.29 -0.27
C GLY A 51 -18.75 11.98 0.29
N THR A 52 -19.10 11.75 1.54
CA THR A 52 -20.24 12.43 2.17
C THR A 52 -20.04 13.93 2.27
N VAL A 53 -18.84 14.40 2.59
CA VAL A 53 -18.54 15.84 2.63
C VAL A 53 -18.58 16.47 1.25
N LEU A 54 -18.02 15.79 0.22
CA LEU A 54 -17.91 16.34 -1.13
C LEU A 54 -19.22 16.31 -1.91
N PHE A 55 -20.04 15.25 -1.76
CA PHE A 55 -21.17 15.01 -2.65
C PHE A 55 -22.54 15.16 -1.98
N VAL A 56 -22.65 14.91 -0.69
CA VAL A 56 -23.93 15.03 0.02
C VAL A 56 -24.17 16.46 0.51
N GLY A 57 -23.10 17.17 0.93
CA GLY A 57 -23.19 18.54 1.44
C GLY A 57 -24.05 18.65 2.71
N GLY A 58 -24.66 19.82 2.95
CA GLY A 58 -25.58 20.04 4.04
C GLY A 58 -25.02 19.69 5.43
N PRO A 59 -25.72 18.82 6.22
CA PRO A 59 -25.29 18.49 7.58
C PRO A 59 -23.92 17.82 7.66
N ALA A 60 -23.46 17.09 6.61
CA ALA A 60 -22.15 16.46 6.56
C ALA A 60 -21.04 17.50 6.40
N SER A 61 -21.23 18.49 5.53
CA SER A 61 -20.30 19.61 5.37
C SER A 61 -20.28 20.50 6.60
N ALA A 62 -21.44 20.77 7.23
CA ALA A 62 -21.51 21.55 8.46
C ALA A 62 -20.76 20.87 9.63
N ARG A 63 -20.83 19.55 9.73
CA ARG A 63 -20.07 18.75 10.73
C ARG A 63 -18.57 18.71 10.44
N ALA A 64 -18.18 18.86 9.18
CA ALA A 64 -16.76 18.95 8.80
C ALA A 64 -16.12 20.28 9.22
N GLY A 65 -16.93 21.28 9.61
CA GLY A 65 -16.45 22.59 10.03
C GLY A 65 -15.78 23.37 8.90
N ALA A 66 -14.72 24.11 9.23
CA ALA A 66 -13.93 24.86 8.26
C ALA A 66 -12.96 23.94 7.50
N TYR A 67 -13.50 22.96 6.75
CA TYR A 67 -12.69 22.01 6.00
C TYR A 67 -12.00 22.68 4.80
N VAL A 68 -10.82 22.18 4.47
CA VAL A 68 -10.03 22.65 3.31
C VAL A 68 -10.33 21.74 2.13
N PRO A 69 -11.01 22.23 1.06
CA PRO A 69 -11.55 21.39 -0.01
C PRO A 69 -10.49 20.52 -0.71
N PHE A 70 -9.28 21.03 -0.93
CA PHE A 70 -8.24 20.22 -1.58
C PHE A 70 -7.74 19.05 -0.71
N VAL A 71 -7.74 19.23 0.63
CA VAL A 71 -7.37 18.16 1.59
C VAL A 71 -8.43 17.07 1.58
N VAL A 72 -9.71 17.44 1.60
CA VAL A 72 -10.82 16.48 1.57
C VAL A 72 -10.86 15.73 0.24
N GLY A 73 -10.69 16.45 -0.89
CA GLY A 73 -10.62 15.86 -2.22
C GLY A 73 -9.44 14.86 -2.35
N PHE A 74 -8.26 15.28 -1.90
CA PHE A 74 -7.11 14.38 -1.86
C PHE A 74 -7.39 13.14 -1.01
N ASN A 75 -7.94 13.32 0.18
CA ASN A 75 -8.23 12.21 1.10
C ASN A 75 -9.24 11.22 0.51
N PHE A 76 -10.27 11.72 -0.18
CA PHE A 76 -11.24 10.89 -0.88
C PHE A 76 -10.56 10.01 -1.93
N LEU A 77 -9.74 10.59 -2.80
CA LEU A 77 -9.00 9.84 -3.82
C LEU A 77 -7.97 8.89 -3.22
N ALA A 78 -7.24 9.35 -2.18
CA ALA A 78 -6.27 8.54 -1.47
C ALA A 78 -6.91 7.31 -0.80
N GLY A 79 -8.18 7.41 -0.37
CA GLY A 79 -8.91 6.29 0.20
C GLY A 79 -8.98 5.07 -0.73
N PHE A 80 -9.14 5.27 -2.03
CA PHE A 80 -9.10 4.19 -3.02
C PHE A 80 -7.70 3.57 -3.12
N ALA A 81 -6.65 4.40 -3.09
CA ALA A 81 -5.26 3.92 -3.06
C ALA A 81 -4.97 3.11 -1.78
N TYR A 82 -5.56 3.48 -0.64
CA TYR A 82 -5.45 2.74 0.62
C TYR A 82 -6.10 1.36 0.52
N ILE A 83 -7.28 1.26 -0.09
CA ILE A 83 -7.95 -0.02 -0.34
C ILE A 83 -7.11 -0.88 -1.28
N ALA A 84 -6.58 -0.31 -2.37
CA ALA A 84 -5.71 -1.03 -3.27
C ALA A 84 -4.45 -1.54 -2.56
N ALA A 85 -3.78 -0.69 -1.76
CA ALA A 85 -2.62 -1.08 -0.96
C ALA A 85 -2.96 -2.16 0.08
N ALA A 86 -4.14 -2.10 0.71
CA ALA A 86 -4.64 -3.13 1.62
C ALA A 86 -4.75 -4.48 0.94
N VAL A 87 -5.37 -4.54 -0.25
CA VAL A 87 -5.46 -5.76 -1.07
C VAL A 87 -4.06 -6.27 -1.44
N GLY A 88 -3.13 -5.37 -1.81
CA GLY A 88 -1.75 -5.71 -2.10
C GLY A 88 -1.00 -6.29 -0.90
N LEU A 89 -1.20 -5.74 0.31
CA LEU A 89 -0.63 -6.24 1.56
C LEU A 89 -1.18 -7.63 1.92
N VAL A 90 -2.51 -7.79 1.85
CA VAL A 90 -3.17 -9.07 2.13
C VAL A 90 -2.74 -10.15 1.14
N ARG A 91 -2.59 -9.82 -0.14
CA ARG A 91 -2.13 -10.74 -1.18
C ARG A 91 -0.62 -10.83 -1.31
N TRP A 92 0.12 -10.08 -0.51
CA TRP A 92 1.58 -10.00 -0.50
C TRP A 92 2.19 -9.73 -1.90
N ARG A 93 1.62 -8.76 -2.63
CA ARG A 93 2.04 -8.40 -3.97
C ARG A 93 3.26 -7.46 -3.95
N PRO A 94 4.24 -7.61 -4.88
CA PRO A 94 5.45 -6.78 -4.90
C PRO A 94 5.17 -5.30 -5.16
N TRP A 95 4.12 -4.97 -5.92
CA TRP A 95 3.75 -3.60 -6.25
C TRP A 95 3.23 -2.78 -5.03
N VAL A 96 2.89 -3.46 -3.92
CA VAL A 96 2.45 -2.74 -2.72
C VAL A 96 3.53 -1.87 -2.10
N ARG A 97 4.80 -2.20 -2.31
CA ARG A 97 5.95 -1.41 -1.80
C ARG A 97 6.01 -0.03 -2.43
N PRO A 98 6.17 0.10 -3.77
CA PRO A 98 6.19 1.42 -4.39
C PRO A 98 4.87 2.18 -4.18
N LEU A 99 3.72 1.49 -4.15
CA LEU A 99 2.44 2.13 -3.87
C LEU A 99 2.40 2.72 -2.45
N SER A 100 2.84 1.98 -1.44
CA SER A 100 2.88 2.47 -0.05
C SER A 100 3.85 3.65 0.11
N ALA A 101 5.00 3.63 -0.57
CA ALA A 101 5.93 4.74 -0.58
C ALA A 101 5.34 5.99 -1.28
N ALA A 102 4.65 5.80 -2.40
CA ALA A 102 3.96 6.88 -3.11
C ALA A 102 2.84 7.50 -2.24
N ILE A 103 2.03 6.67 -1.58
CA ILE A 103 0.99 7.13 -0.65
C ILE A 103 1.62 7.92 0.50
N ALA A 104 2.69 7.42 1.12
CA ALA A 104 3.38 8.11 2.21
C ALA A 104 3.92 9.47 1.74
N GLY A 105 4.63 9.52 0.61
CA GLY A 105 5.18 10.74 0.05
C GLY A 105 4.11 11.78 -0.30
N LEU A 106 3.04 11.36 -0.99
CA LEU A 106 1.92 12.24 -1.35
C LEU A 106 1.18 12.75 -0.10
N THR A 107 0.97 11.89 0.90
CA THR A 107 0.31 12.30 2.14
C THR A 107 1.14 13.33 2.91
N ILE A 108 2.46 13.16 2.97
CA ILE A 108 3.37 14.14 3.57
C ILE A 108 3.34 15.45 2.80
N LEU A 109 3.37 15.38 1.46
CA LEU A 109 3.31 16.58 0.60
C LEU A 109 2.03 17.39 0.85
N VAL A 110 0.87 16.73 0.85
CA VAL A 110 -0.42 17.38 1.11
C VAL A 110 -0.49 17.91 2.55
N PHE A 111 0.09 17.20 3.51
CA PHE A 111 0.15 17.67 4.89
C PHE A 111 1.05 18.91 5.02
N ALA A 112 2.18 18.96 4.31
CA ALA A 112 3.02 20.16 4.24
C ALA A 112 2.30 21.33 3.59
N ALA A 113 1.60 21.11 2.47
CA ALA A 113 0.78 22.13 1.81
C ALA A 113 -0.34 22.66 2.73
N PHE A 114 -0.97 21.77 3.50
CA PHE A 114 -1.94 22.16 4.52
C PHE A 114 -1.29 23.00 5.63
N GLY A 115 -0.08 22.64 6.06
CA GLY A 115 0.71 23.44 7.01
C GLY A 115 0.99 24.86 6.51
N ILE A 116 1.39 25.00 5.23
CA ILE A 116 1.59 26.30 4.61
C ILE A 116 0.28 27.10 4.57
N HIS A 117 -0.82 26.47 4.18
CA HIS A 117 -2.15 27.10 4.18
C HIS A 117 -2.52 27.67 5.57
N ILE A 118 -2.20 26.95 6.64
CA ILE A 118 -2.42 27.42 8.02
C ILE A 118 -1.54 28.64 8.33
N LEU A 119 -0.25 28.62 7.93
CA LEU A 119 0.68 29.74 8.16
C LEU A 119 0.26 31.01 7.43
N GLU A 120 -0.44 30.88 6.30
CA GLU A 120 -1.02 31.99 5.53
C GLU A 120 -2.34 32.51 6.11
N GLY A 121 -2.75 32.02 7.28
CA GLY A 121 -3.98 32.44 7.96
C GLY A 121 -5.22 31.67 7.53
N GLY A 122 -5.04 30.52 6.87
CA GLY A 122 -6.14 29.63 6.48
C GLY A 122 -6.82 28.96 7.68
N ALA A 123 -8.02 28.43 7.42
CA ALA A 123 -8.82 27.76 8.45
C ALA A 123 -8.12 26.55 9.03
N ILE A 124 -8.13 26.40 10.34
CA ILE A 124 -7.59 25.26 11.09
C ILE A 124 -8.76 24.43 11.63
N GLU A 125 -8.81 23.17 11.23
CA GLU A 125 -9.71 22.19 11.84
C GLU A 125 -8.85 21.14 12.58
N PRO A 126 -8.89 21.10 13.94
CA PRO A 126 -8.06 20.18 14.72
C PRO A 126 -8.23 18.70 14.34
N ARG A 127 -9.43 18.31 13.94
CA ARG A 127 -9.72 16.94 13.45
C ARG A 127 -8.95 16.62 12.17
N THR A 128 -8.83 17.62 11.28
CA THR A 128 -8.05 17.46 10.03
C THR A 128 -6.58 17.30 10.35
N VAL A 129 -6.02 18.09 11.28
CA VAL A 129 -4.62 17.96 11.72
C VAL A 129 -4.38 16.56 12.29
N ALA A 130 -5.22 16.11 13.22
CA ALA A 130 -5.11 14.77 13.81
C ALA A 130 -5.21 13.65 12.77
N ALA A 131 -6.17 13.75 11.85
CA ALA A 131 -6.35 12.77 10.78
C ALA A 131 -5.15 12.72 9.82
N MET A 132 -4.58 13.86 9.43
CA MET A 132 -3.41 13.94 8.57
C MET A 132 -2.15 13.40 9.25
N THR A 133 -1.97 13.70 10.55
CA THR A 133 -0.87 13.15 11.35
C THR A 133 -0.95 11.62 11.46
N LEU A 134 -2.13 11.09 11.82
CA LEU A 134 -2.34 9.65 11.93
C LEU A 134 -2.10 8.94 10.58
N ARG A 135 -2.60 9.51 9.51
CA ARG A 135 -2.46 8.98 8.15
C ARG A 135 -1.00 8.97 7.69
N SER A 136 -0.28 10.07 7.91
CA SER A 136 1.14 10.17 7.58
C SER A 136 1.96 9.15 8.37
N ALA A 137 1.75 9.05 9.67
CA ALA A 137 2.43 8.08 10.54
C ALA A 137 2.16 6.63 10.10
N LEU A 138 0.90 6.30 9.78
CA LEU A 138 0.51 4.97 9.32
C LEU A 138 1.25 4.59 8.03
N TRP A 139 1.20 5.44 7.01
CA TRP A 139 1.76 5.10 5.70
C TRP A 139 3.29 5.15 5.68
N VAL A 140 3.90 6.05 6.44
CA VAL A 140 5.35 6.04 6.65
C VAL A 140 5.78 4.75 7.39
N GLY A 141 5.06 4.34 8.42
CA GLY A 141 5.30 3.09 9.14
C GLY A 141 5.16 1.86 8.24
N ILE A 142 4.13 1.79 7.40
CA ILE A 142 3.94 0.70 6.44
C ILE A 142 5.06 0.67 5.41
N ALA A 143 5.39 1.80 4.79
CA ALA A 143 6.47 1.90 3.83
C ALA A 143 7.81 1.47 4.45
N PHE A 144 8.12 1.99 5.63
CA PHE A 144 9.32 1.62 6.38
C PHE A 144 9.37 0.11 6.65
N ALA A 145 8.29 -0.49 7.16
CA ALA A 145 8.23 -1.93 7.44
C ALA A 145 8.43 -2.78 6.17
N LEU A 146 7.88 -2.36 5.03
CA LEU A 146 8.01 -3.07 3.76
C LEU A 146 9.41 -2.99 3.17
N TYR A 147 10.14 -1.89 3.39
CA TYR A 147 11.49 -1.72 2.89
C TYR A 147 12.54 -2.34 3.82
N PHE A 148 12.41 -2.19 5.13
CA PHE A 148 13.43 -2.63 6.09
C PHE A 148 13.34 -4.12 6.45
N LYS A 149 12.16 -4.74 6.48
CA LYS A 149 12.04 -6.19 6.76
C LYS A 149 12.53 -7.11 5.63
N ARG A 150 12.93 -6.54 4.49
CA ARG A 150 13.53 -7.32 3.39
C ARG A 150 14.99 -7.68 3.62
N TYR A 151 15.68 -7.01 4.53
CA TYR A 151 17.13 -7.18 4.78
C TYR A 151 17.44 -8.15 5.92
N ARG A 152 16.47 -8.95 6.41
CA ARG A 152 16.70 -10.00 7.41
C ARG A 152 16.25 -11.35 6.93
#